data_ababc7a7a00add6a9f0f5920835234cd
#
_entry.id   ababc7a7a00add6a9f0f5920835234cd
#
_cell.length_a   1.000
_cell.length_b   1.000
_cell.length_c   1.000
_cell.angle_alpha   90.00
_cell.angle_beta   90.00
_cell.angle_gamma   90.00
#
_symmetry.space_group_name_H-M   'P 1'
#
loop_
_entity.id
_entity.type
_entity.pdbx_description
1 polymer ?
#
loop_
_entity_poly.entity_id
_entity_poly.type
_entity_poly.pdbx_seq_one_letter_code
_entity_poly.pdbx_strand_id
1 'polypeptide(L)'
;MARILIVDDEVHVVGALRRLLRREGFSIEVALNGQEALEKLATFEADVVISDFRMRGMNGLELLGQVLQIAPRAARVLISGHADLSGGSQSGVISHFISKPWDDDRLVADVRALLGGQAPATSGP
;
A
#
# COMPACT_ATOMS: atom_id res chain seq x y z
N MET A 1 -0.61 16.84 -2.81
CA MET A 1 0.41 15.80 -2.80
C MET A 1 -0.14 14.56 -2.13
N ALA A 2 -0.02 13.45 -2.80
CA ALA A 2 -0.58 12.21 -2.25
C ALA A 2 0.28 11.69 -1.10
N ARG A 3 -0.37 11.02 -0.17
CA ARG A 3 0.24 10.53 1.05
C ARG A 3 0.16 9.01 1.08
N ILE A 4 1.29 8.38 1.22
CA ILE A 4 1.40 6.92 1.13
C ILE A 4 2.05 6.38 2.40
N LEU A 5 1.43 5.34 2.97
CA LEU A 5 2.01 4.61 4.09
C LEU A 5 2.51 3.28 3.56
N ILE A 6 3.79 2.98 3.83
CA ILE A 6 4.41 1.73 3.40
C ILE A 6 4.66 0.88 4.63
N VAL A 7 4.22 -0.38 4.59
CA VAL A 7 4.33 -1.28 5.72
C VAL A 7 5.03 -2.56 5.32
N ASP A 8 6.16 -2.86 5.93
CA ASP A 8 6.90 -4.09 5.68
C ASP A 8 7.89 -4.25 6.81
N ASP A 9 8.06 -5.47 7.29
CA ASP A 9 9.00 -5.67 8.40
C ASP A 9 10.44 -5.82 7.94
N GLU A 10 10.68 -5.76 6.62
CA GLU A 10 12.04 -5.76 6.11
C GLU A 10 12.47 -4.34 5.79
N VAL A 11 13.43 -3.86 6.55
CA VAL A 11 13.90 -2.49 6.42
C VAL A 11 14.36 -2.14 5.01
N HIS A 12 15.00 -3.10 4.34
CA HIS A 12 15.49 -2.85 2.99
C HIS A 12 14.37 -2.63 2.00
N VAL A 13 13.29 -3.37 2.13
CA VAL A 13 12.15 -3.25 1.25
C VAL A 13 11.46 -1.91 1.48
N VAL A 14 11.26 -1.55 2.73
CA VAL A 14 10.66 -0.27 3.08
C VAL A 14 11.50 0.87 2.52
N GLY A 15 12.82 0.78 2.68
CA GLY A 15 13.71 1.82 2.19
C GLY A 15 13.67 1.96 0.69
N ALA A 16 13.63 0.84 -0.03
CA ALA A 16 13.59 0.87 -1.48
C ALA A 16 12.31 1.51 -1.99
N LEU A 17 11.17 1.11 -1.42
CA LEU A 17 9.89 1.67 -1.81
C LEU A 17 9.81 3.15 -1.46
N ARG A 18 10.31 3.51 -0.30
CA ARG A 18 10.29 4.91 0.10
C ARG A 18 11.07 5.78 -0.86
N ARG A 19 12.27 5.36 -1.22
CA ARG A 19 13.10 6.14 -2.15
C ARG A 19 12.41 6.25 -3.50
N LEU A 20 11.87 5.14 -3.99
CA LEU A 20 11.21 5.12 -5.27
C LEU A 20 10.05 6.11 -5.31
N LEU A 21 9.19 6.05 -4.32
CA LEU A 21 7.98 6.85 -4.34
C LEU A 21 8.22 8.30 -3.97
N ARG A 22 9.20 8.56 -3.13
CA ARG A 22 9.53 9.95 -2.81
C ARG A 22 10.03 10.70 -4.03
N ARG A 23 10.76 10.02 -4.91
CA ARG A 23 11.22 10.66 -6.13
C ARG A 23 10.07 11.09 -7.02
N GLU A 24 8.93 10.45 -6.85
CA GLU A 24 7.75 10.78 -7.65
C GLU A 24 6.91 11.89 -7.04
N GLY A 25 7.37 12.46 -5.94
CA GLY A 25 6.68 13.59 -5.34
C GLY A 25 5.67 13.24 -4.27
N PHE A 26 5.57 11.96 -3.89
CA PHE A 26 4.62 11.55 -2.86
C PHE A 26 5.18 11.80 -1.46
N SER A 27 4.28 12.05 -0.52
CA SER A 27 4.63 12.17 0.88
C SER A 27 4.55 10.77 1.50
N ILE A 28 5.64 10.30 2.07
CA ILE A 28 5.76 8.92 2.51
C ILE A 28 5.95 8.79 4.00
N GLU A 29 5.16 7.90 4.62
CA GLU A 29 5.42 7.42 5.96
C GLU A 29 5.68 5.93 5.89
N VAL A 30 6.40 5.39 6.84
CA VAL A 30 6.71 3.97 6.85
C VAL A 30 6.40 3.37 8.21
N ALA A 31 6.07 2.08 8.22
CA ALA A 31 5.86 1.33 9.43
C ALA A 31 6.47 -0.06 9.23
N LEU A 32 6.98 -0.62 10.30
CA LEU A 32 7.67 -1.91 10.22
C LEU A 32 6.81 -3.09 10.67
N ASN A 33 5.58 -2.83 11.06
CA ASN A 33 4.64 -3.89 11.39
C ASN A 33 3.23 -3.29 11.38
N GLY A 34 2.24 -4.17 11.49
CA GLY A 34 0.85 -3.73 11.41
C GLY A 34 0.44 -2.82 12.55
N GLN A 35 0.91 -3.10 13.75
CA GLN A 35 0.57 -2.29 14.91
C GLN A 35 1.07 -0.86 14.72
N GLU A 36 2.32 -0.73 14.30
CA GLU A 36 2.89 0.59 14.06
C GLU A 36 2.13 1.31 12.95
N ALA A 37 1.72 0.57 11.92
CA ALA A 37 0.95 1.16 10.83
C ALA A 37 -0.37 1.74 11.33
N LEU A 38 -1.06 1.01 12.19
CA LEU A 38 -2.34 1.49 12.70
C LEU A 38 -2.14 2.72 13.59
N GLU A 39 -1.05 2.75 14.35
CA GLU A 39 -0.75 3.92 15.16
C GLU A 39 -0.49 5.14 14.28
N LYS A 40 0.23 4.94 13.20
CA LYS A 40 0.51 6.07 12.31
C LYS A 40 -0.72 6.58 11.61
N LEU A 41 -1.64 5.68 11.28
CA LEU A 41 -2.86 6.10 10.63
C LEU A 41 -3.74 6.96 11.52
N ALA A 42 -3.49 6.98 12.81
CA ALA A 42 -4.24 7.85 13.70
C ALA A 42 -3.92 9.33 13.44
N THR A 43 -2.75 9.62 12.89
CA THR A 43 -2.33 11.00 12.66
C THR A 43 -1.91 11.27 11.21
N PHE A 44 -1.83 10.25 10.38
CA PHE A 44 -1.40 10.40 9.00
C PHE A 44 -2.53 9.91 8.10
N GLU A 45 -3.13 10.83 7.38
CA GLU A 45 -4.22 10.46 6.48
C GLU A 45 -3.63 9.94 5.19
N ALA A 46 -3.56 8.64 5.06
CA ALA A 46 -2.98 8.03 3.87
C ALA A 46 -3.99 7.98 2.74
N ASP A 47 -3.54 8.28 1.54
CA ASP A 47 -4.34 8.06 0.35
C ASP A 47 -4.16 6.63 -0.17
N VAL A 48 -3.00 6.05 0.11
CA VAL A 48 -2.70 4.67 -0.26
C VAL A 48 -1.92 4.03 0.88
N VAL A 49 -2.29 2.81 1.22
CA VAL A 49 -1.52 2.00 2.18
C VAL A 49 -0.98 0.81 1.40
N ILE A 50 0.33 0.65 1.38
CA ILE A 50 0.98 -0.47 0.70
C ILE A 50 1.56 -1.38 1.77
N SER A 51 1.13 -2.62 1.81
CA SER A 51 1.59 -3.55 2.84
C SER A 51 2.11 -4.84 2.22
N ASP A 52 3.22 -5.33 2.75
CA ASP A 52 3.67 -6.66 2.43
C ASP A 52 2.71 -7.65 3.08
N PHE A 53 2.55 -8.82 2.47
CA PHE A 53 1.67 -9.82 3.05
C PHE A 53 2.33 -10.51 4.24
N ARG A 54 3.57 -10.95 4.07
CA ARG A 54 4.24 -11.71 5.11
C ARG A 54 4.98 -10.81 6.07
N MET A 55 4.41 -10.66 7.24
CA MET A 55 5.03 -9.90 8.31
C MET A 55 4.84 -10.67 9.60
N ARG A 56 5.73 -10.47 10.54
CA ARG A 56 5.58 -11.10 11.84
C ARG A 56 4.40 -10.48 12.55
N GLY A 57 3.64 -11.31 13.24
CA GLY A 57 2.43 -10.84 13.90
C GLY A 57 1.31 -10.71 12.90
N MET A 58 0.71 -9.55 12.83
CA MET A 58 -0.38 -9.30 11.89
C MET A 58 0.13 -9.35 10.46
N ASN A 59 -0.50 -10.13 9.59
CA ASN A 59 -0.09 -10.15 8.20
C ASN A 59 -0.73 -8.98 7.44
N GLY A 60 -0.29 -8.79 6.18
CA GLY A 60 -0.75 -7.63 5.41
C GLY A 60 -2.24 -7.65 5.13
N LEU A 61 -2.82 -8.82 4.92
CA LEU A 61 -4.24 -8.88 4.64
C LEU A 61 -5.05 -8.49 5.87
N GLU A 62 -4.62 -8.95 7.03
CA GLU A 62 -5.28 -8.56 8.27
C GLU A 62 -5.17 -7.07 8.52
N LEU A 63 -3.99 -6.51 8.24
CA LEU A 63 -3.79 -5.08 8.39
C LEU A 63 -4.72 -4.32 7.45
N LEU A 64 -4.76 -4.70 6.17
CA LEU A 64 -5.56 -3.97 5.21
C LEU A 64 -7.05 -4.09 5.52
N GLY A 65 -7.46 -5.20 6.12
CA GLY A 65 -8.83 -5.31 6.59
C GLY A 65 -9.16 -4.28 7.65
N GLN A 66 -8.21 -4.02 8.54
CA GLN A 66 -8.41 -2.98 9.56
C GLN A 66 -8.35 -1.59 8.96
N VAL A 67 -7.49 -1.39 7.97
CA VAL A 67 -7.42 -0.11 7.27
C VAL A 67 -8.76 0.20 6.61
N LEU A 68 -9.40 -0.81 6.05
CA LEU A 68 -10.72 -0.60 5.45
C LEU A 68 -11.71 -0.07 6.47
N GLN A 69 -11.61 -0.50 7.72
CA GLN A 69 -12.52 -0.05 8.76
C GLN A 69 -12.24 1.38 9.21
N ILE A 70 -10.95 1.74 9.33
CA ILE A 70 -10.62 3.04 9.90
C ILE A 70 -10.32 4.10 8.87
N ALA A 71 -9.97 3.72 7.66
CA ALA A 71 -9.64 4.67 6.60
C ALA A 71 -10.18 4.13 5.27
N PRO A 72 -11.49 4.03 5.14
CA PRO A 72 -12.08 3.36 3.97
C PRO A 72 -11.77 4.01 2.64
N ARG A 73 -11.36 5.26 2.63
CA ARG A 73 -11.03 5.92 1.38
C ARG A 73 -9.62 5.65 0.91
N ALA A 74 -8.76 5.15 1.78
CA ALA A 74 -7.40 4.84 1.38
C ALA A 74 -7.40 3.62 0.48
N ALA A 75 -6.68 3.69 -0.63
CA ALA A 75 -6.49 2.52 -1.47
C ALA A 75 -5.61 1.54 -0.71
N ARG A 76 -5.89 0.28 -0.84
CA ARG A 76 -5.22 -0.76 -0.06
C ARG A 76 -4.49 -1.69 -1.01
N VAL A 77 -3.17 -1.61 -1.00
CA VAL A 77 -2.32 -2.35 -1.93
C VAL A 77 -1.59 -3.44 -1.15
N LEU A 78 -1.66 -4.67 -1.64
CA LEU A 78 -0.95 -5.78 -1.03
C LEU A 78 0.20 -6.17 -1.95
N ILE A 79 1.40 -6.30 -1.39
CA ILE A 79 2.55 -6.80 -2.12
C ILE A 79 2.87 -8.18 -1.59
N SER A 80 3.03 -9.16 -2.47
CA SER A 80 3.24 -10.52 -2.01
C SER A 80 3.88 -11.37 -3.09
N GLY A 81 4.53 -12.45 -2.68
CA GLY A 81 4.97 -13.47 -3.60
C GLY A 81 3.76 -14.21 -4.14
N HIS A 82 3.92 -14.80 -5.32
CA HIS A 82 2.79 -15.41 -5.99
C HIS A 82 2.11 -16.50 -5.18
N ALA A 83 2.87 -17.23 -4.41
CA ALA A 83 2.29 -18.35 -3.67
C ALA A 83 1.31 -17.90 -2.62
N ASP A 84 1.44 -16.71 -2.15
CA ASP A 84 0.59 -16.23 -1.07
C ASP A 84 -0.79 -15.84 -1.55
N LEU A 85 -0.95 -15.80 -2.86
CA LEU A 85 -2.21 -15.33 -3.38
C LEU A 85 -3.16 -16.38 -3.79
N SER A 86 -2.74 -17.59 -3.78
CA SER A 86 -3.64 -18.63 -4.21
C SER A 86 -4.84 -18.58 -3.31
N GLY A 87 -5.93 -18.42 -3.78
CA GLY A 87 -7.13 -18.41 -3.02
C GLY A 87 -7.40 -17.15 -2.29
N GLY A 88 -6.55 -16.21 -2.43
CA GLY A 88 -6.74 -15.06 -1.62
C GLY A 88 -7.63 -14.02 -2.20
N SER A 89 -8.64 -14.35 -2.85
CA SER A 89 -9.44 -13.36 -3.42
C SER A 89 -10.17 -12.63 -2.32
N GLN A 90 -9.64 -11.69 -1.77
CA GLN A 90 -10.24 -10.92 -0.71
C GLN A 90 -10.83 -9.67 -1.33
N SER A 91 -11.76 -9.87 -2.21
CA SER A 91 -12.37 -8.75 -2.85
C SER A 91 -12.99 -7.85 -1.80
N GLY A 92 -12.87 -6.59 -1.96
CA GLY A 92 -13.38 -5.65 -1.01
C GLY A 92 -12.35 -5.16 -0.03
N VAL A 93 -11.34 -5.99 0.28
CA VAL A 93 -10.28 -5.58 1.18
C VAL A 93 -9.11 -5.01 0.41
N ILE A 94 -8.70 -5.69 -0.65
CA ILE A 94 -7.54 -5.28 -1.43
C ILE A 94 -7.99 -4.49 -2.65
N SER A 95 -7.48 -3.26 -2.77
CA SER A 95 -7.76 -2.44 -3.95
C SER A 95 -6.91 -2.87 -5.12
N HIS A 96 -5.68 -3.28 -4.87
CA HIS A 96 -4.75 -3.65 -5.92
C HIS A 96 -3.69 -4.57 -5.36
N PHE A 97 -3.17 -5.43 -6.19
CA PHE A 97 -2.18 -6.41 -5.78
C PHE A 97 -0.93 -6.26 -6.63
N ILE A 98 0.24 -6.29 -6.00
CA ILE A 98 1.52 -6.20 -6.69
C ILE A 98 2.33 -7.43 -6.31
N SER A 99 2.83 -8.17 -7.30
CA SER A 99 3.62 -9.35 -7.00
C SER A 99 5.10 -9.01 -6.88
N LYS A 100 5.79 -9.78 -6.07
CA LYS A 100 7.23 -9.65 -5.91
C LYS A 100 7.92 -10.62 -6.86
N PRO A 101 9.03 -10.23 -7.42
CA PRO A 101 9.60 -8.89 -7.38
C PRO A 101 8.81 -7.96 -8.28
N TRP A 102 8.73 -6.72 -7.89
CA TRP A 102 7.98 -5.76 -8.70
C TRP A 102 8.91 -5.05 -9.66
N ASP A 103 8.31 -4.44 -10.66
CA ASP A 103 9.00 -3.55 -11.57
C ASP A 103 8.73 -2.13 -11.07
N ASP A 104 9.78 -1.34 -10.90
CA ASP A 104 9.64 0.00 -10.33
C ASP A 104 8.68 0.87 -11.11
N ASP A 105 8.84 0.91 -12.43
CA ASP A 105 7.99 1.76 -13.25
C ASP A 105 6.54 1.31 -13.20
N ARG A 106 6.34 0.00 -13.17
CA ARG A 106 4.99 -0.55 -13.10
C ARG A 106 4.34 -0.23 -11.76
N LEU A 107 5.11 -0.34 -10.69
CA LEU A 107 4.58 -0.04 -9.37
C LEU A 107 4.16 1.41 -9.28
N VAL A 108 5.00 2.32 -9.78
CA VAL A 108 4.67 3.74 -9.77
C VAL A 108 3.41 3.99 -10.60
N ALA A 109 3.32 3.35 -11.76
CA ALA A 109 2.14 3.53 -12.61
C ALA A 109 0.88 3.03 -11.91
N ASP A 110 0.98 1.90 -11.21
CA ASP A 110 -0.16 1.34 -10.50
C ASP A 110 -0.62 2.27 -9.38
N VAL A 111 0.33 2.83 -8.63
CA VAL A 111 -0.01 3.77 -7.56
C VAL A 111 -0.66 5.01 -8.13
N ARG A 112 -0.12 5.53 -9.23
CA ARG A 112 -0.73 6.72 -9.83
C ARG A 112 -2.13 6.44 -10.36
N ALA A 113 -2.34 5.24 -10.89
CA ALA A 113 -3.67 4.87 -11.38
C ALA A 113 -4.68 4.83 -10.23
N LEU A 114 -4.27 4.30 -9.08
CA LEU A 114 -5.16 4.26 -7.93
C LEU A 114 -5.51 5.66 -7.44
N LEU A 115 -4.55 6.56 -7.47
CA LEU A 115 -4.78 7.93 -7.04
C LEU A 115 -5.61 8.68 -8.08
N GLY A 116 -5.29 8.48 -9.34
CA GLY A 116 -6.00 9.15 -10.41
C GLY A 116 -7.43 8.69 -10.55
N GLY A 117 -7.68 7.46 -10.18
CA GLY A 117 -9.03 6.93 -10.24
C GLY A 117 -9.97 7.69 -9.35
N GLN A 118 -9.43 8.46 -8.42
CA GLN A 118 -10.27 9.25 -7.56
C GLN A 118 -10.48 10.65 -8.10
N ALA A 119 -9.73 11.01 -9.10
CA ALA A 119 -9.91 12.27 -9.71
C ALA A 119 -10.41 12.03 -11.09
N PRO A 120 -11.47 11.63 -11.20
CA PRO A 120 -11.96 11.17 -12.44
C PRO A 120 -11.86 12.16 -13.42
N ALA A 121 -11.63 12.54 -13.26
CA ALA A 121 -11.53 12.91 -14.24
C ALA A 121 -10.59 13.14 -14.82
N THR A 122 -10.36 12.96 -14.53
CA THR A 122 -9.59 13.01 -15.01
C THR A 122 -9.39 13.01 -16.03
N SER A 123 -9.64 12.85 -16.11
CA SER A 123 -9.41 12.82 -16.95
C SER A 123 -9.59 12.86 -17.85
N GLY A 124 -9.83 12.98 -17.96
CA GLY A 124 -9.88 12.89 -18.72
C GLY A 124 -9.94 13.11 -19.46
N PRO A 125 -9.95 13.31 -19.84
CA PRO A 125 -9.79 13.25 -20.68
C PRO A 125 -9.71 13.73 -21.17
#